data_90d380e5b0e10cea64ac6e5db8d35e7a
#
_entry.id   90d380e5b0e10cea64ac6e5db8d35e7a
#
_cell.length_a   1.000
_cell.length_b   1.000
_cell.length_c   1.000
_cell.angle_alpha   90.00
_cell.angle_beta   90.00
_cell.angle_gamma   90.00
#
_symmetry.space_group_name_H-M   'P 1'
#
loop_
_entity.id
_entity.type
_entity.pdbx_description
1 polymer ?
#
loop_
_entity_poly.entity_id
_entity_poly.type
_entity_poly.pdbx_seq_one_letter_code
_entity_poly.pdbx_strand_id
1 'polypeptide(L)'
;EGGKTNPNAATFTNTDFNLIQVYIKWLDLLKIEKRNIRVKLHLYKDMDINKEISFWSRKLQVKKDNFLKPYIKNSNISDISYISNFKHGTCNVILYDTKLISYILMGIKFIGNVLKVDN
;
A
#
# COMPACT_ATOMS: atom_id res chain seq x y z
N GLU A 1 0.70 8.33 -13.06
CA GLU A 1 1.72 9.20 -12.92
C GLU A 1 2.98 8.58 -12.49
N GLY A 2 3.43 7.52 -13.14
CA GLY A 2 4.63 6.80 -12.79
C GLY A 2 5.90 7.59 -12.96
N GLY A 3 5.85 8.69 -13.65
CA GLY A 3 7.03 9.47 -13.91
C GLY A 3 7.41 10.47 -12.82
N LYS A 4 6.52 10.69 -11.88
CA LYS A 4 6.76 11.69 -10.86
C LYS A 4 7.08 11.07 -9.53
N THR A 5 8.15 11.54 -8.91
CA THR A 5 8.46 11.16 -7.54
C THR A 5 8.24 12.36 -6.64
N ASN A 6 7.67 12.12 -5.49
CA ASN A 6 7.50 13.14 -4.47
C ASN A 6 8.56 12.88 -3.41
N PRO A 7 9.57 13.77 -3.24
CA PRO A 7 10.63 13.52 -2.26
C PRO A 7 10.13 13.49 -0.82
N ASN A 8 8.90 13.98 -0.59
CA ASN A 8 8.31 14.00 0.74
C ASN A 8 7.37 12.82 0.97
N ALA A 9 7.41 11.81 0.10
CA ALA A 9 6.52 10.67 0.21
C ALA A 9 7.27 9.36 -0.02
N ALA A 10 6.85 8.32 0.68
CA ALA A 10 7.33 6.97 0.47
C ALA A 10 6.12 6.08 0.23
N THR A 11 6.25 5.12 -0.68
CA THR A 11 5.15 4.24 -1.05
C THR A 11 5.51 2.79 -0.79
N PHE A 12 4.62 2.08 -0.11
CA PHE A 12 4.72 0.64 0.08
C PHE A 12 3.60 -0.01 -0.72
N THR A 13 3.97 -0.94 -1.60
CA THR A 13 3.04 -1.53 -2.56
C THR A 13 2.99 -3.04 -2.40
N ASN A 14 1.79 -3.60 -2.34
CA ASN A 14 1.63 -5.05 -2.32
C ASN A 14 0.21 -5.43 -2.71
N THR A 15 0.04 -6.67 -3.19
CA THR A 15 -1.28 -7.25 -3.45
C THR A 15 -1.78 -8.04 -2.26
N ASP A 16 -0.92 -8.45 -1.37
CA ASP A 16 -1.26 -9.23 -0.19
C ASP A 16 -1.74 -8.30 0.91
N PHE A 17 -3.05 -8.35 1.19
CA PHE A 17 -3.63 -7.46 2.20
C PHE A 17 -3.08 -7.73 3.60
N ASN A 18 -2.61 -8.94 3.88
CA ASN A 18 -2.01 -9.24 5.18
C ASN A 18 -0.70 -8.48 5.37
N LEU A 19 0.12 -8.39 4.33
CA LEU A 19 1.37 -7.63 4.40
C LEU A 19 1.11 -6.14 4.54
N ILE A 20 0.14 -5.61 3.83
CA ILE A 20 -0.23 -4.20 3.95
C ILE A 20 -0.73 -3.93 5.36
N GLN A 21 -1.54 -4.84 5.90
CA GLN A 21 -2.07 -4.70 7.26
C GLN A 21 -0.95 -4.67 8.30
N VAL A 22 0.04 -5.54 8.15
CA VAL A 22 1.21 -5.55 9.03
C VAL A 22 1.97 -4.23 8.93
N TYR A 23 2.12 -3.71 7.72
CA TYR A 23 2.80 -2.44 7.52
C TYR A 23 2.08 -1.30 8.23
N ILE A 24 0.75 -1.25 8.11
CA ILE A 24 -0.06 -0.21 8.78
C ILE A 24 0.09 -0.33 10.30
N LYS A 25 0.08 -1.54 10.84
CA LYS A 25 0.26 -1.74 12.28
C LYS A 25 1.64 -1.28 12.73
N TRP A 26 2.66 -1.50 11.91
CA TRP A 26 4.01 -1.03 12.20
C TRP A 26 4.06 0.48 12.25
N LEU A 27 3.38 1.15 11.32
CA LEU A 27 3.29 2.60 11.34
C LEU A 27 2.61 3.10 12.61
N ASP A 28 1.57 2.38 13.07
CA ASP A 28 0.91 2.73 14.34
C ASP A 28 1.87 2.63 15.51
N LEU A 29 2.70 1.60 15.54
CA LEU A 29 3.69 1.42 16.60
C LEU A 29 4.72 2.56 16.60
N LEU A 30 5.01 3.11 15.43
CA LEU A 30 5.91 4.25 15.29
C LEU A 30 5.21 5.58 15.56
N LYS A 31 3.93 5.53 15.94
CA LYS A 31 3.12 6.72 16.27
C LYS A 31 2.92 7.64 15.09
N ILE A 32 2.89 7.09 13.89
CA ILE A 32 2.60 7.85 12.68
C ILE A 32 1.10 8.05 12.57
N GLU A 33 0.68 9.30 12.44
CA GLU A 33 -0.73 9.64 12.34
C GLU A 33 -1.30 9.22 10.99
N LYS A 34 -2.50 8.67 11.02
CA LYS A 34 -3.15 8.20 9.78
C LYS A 34 -3.47 9.33 8.83
N ARG A 35 -3.56 10.57 9.31
CA ARG A 35 -3.75 11.73 8.43
C ARG A 35 -2.58 11.91 7.45
N ASN A 36 -1.42 11.33 7.76
CA ASN A 36 -0.25 11.40 6.90
C ASN A 36 -0.19 10.25 5.90
N ILE A 37 -1.21 9.40 5.88
CA ILE A 37 -1.27 8.24 5.00
C ILE A 37 -2.35 8.44 3.96
N ARG A 38 -2.04 8.07 2.71
CA ARG A 38 -3.04 7.96 1.65
C ARG A 38 -2.95 6.57 1.06
N VAL A 39 -4.07 6.08 0.58
CA VAL A 39 -4.12 4.76 -0.03
C VAL A 39 -4.59 4.92 -1.47
N LYS A 40 -3.83 4.36 -2.39
CA LYS A 40 -4.23 4.35 -3.80
C LYS A 40 -4.29 2.92 -4.28
N LEU A 41 -5.44 2.49 -4.74
CA LEU A 41 -5.63 1.13 -5.25
C LEU A 41 -5.38 1.10 -6.75
N HIS A 42 -4.82 0.00 -7.22
CA HIS A 42 -4.74 -0.31 -8.64
C HIS A 42 -5.68 -1.49 -8.86
N LEU A 43 -6.77 -1.26 -9.56
CA LEU A 43 -7.83 -2.24 -9.73
C LEU A 43 -7.96 -2.64 -11.19
N TYR A 44 -8.56 -3.80 -11.43
CA TYR A 44 -8.89 -4.24 -12.78
C TYR A 44 -10.24 -3.65 -13.19
N LYS A 45 -10.46 -3.49 -14.49
CA LYS A 45 -11.64 -2.78 -14.99
C LYS A 45 -12.96 -3.49 -14.69
N ASP A 46 -12.93 -4.81 -14.43
CA ASP A 46 -14.11 -5.58 -14.09
C ASP A 46 -14.37 -5.67 -12.59
N MET A 47 -13.63 -4.92 -11.79
CA MET A 47 -13.85 -4.88 -10.33
C MET A 47 -14.83 -3.78 -9.97
N ASP A 48 -15.56 -4.00 -8.87
CA ASP A 48 -16.45 -3.00 -8.30
C ASP A 48 -15.61 -2.07 -7.41
N ILE A 49 -15.40 -0.84 -7.87
CA ILE A 49 -14.53 0.13 -7.21
C ILE A 49 -14.96 0.37 -5.76
N ASN A 50 -16.23 0.62 -5.54
CA ASN A 50 -16.72 0.93 -4.20
C ASN A 50 -16.58 -0.24 -3.24
N LYS A 51 -16.78 -1.44 -3.76
CA LYS A 51 -16.62 -2.66 -2.96
C LYS A 51 -15.16 -2.84 -2.54
N GLU A 52 -14.23 -2.59 -3.46
CA GLU A 52 -12.82 -2.76 -3.15
C GLU A 52 -12.33 -1.69 -2.18
N ILE A 53 -12.76 -0.45 -2.34
CA ILE A 53 -12.41 0.60 -1.41
C ILE A 53 -12.93 0.25 -0.01
N SER A 54 -14.15 -0.25 0.09
CA SER A 54 -14.72 -0.66 1.37
C SER A 54 -13.94 -1.81 2.00
N PHE A 55 -13.53 -2.78 1.18
CA PHE A 55 -12.74 -3.91 1.64
C PHE A 55 -11.42 -3.44 2.26
N TRP A 56 -10.66 -2.64 1.51
CA TRP A 56 -9.35 -2.17 1.98
C TRP A 56 -9.48 -1.21 3.16
N SER A 57 -10.47 -0.33 3.14
CA SER A 57 -10.72 0.59 4.26
C SER A 57 -10.95 -0.20 5.55
N ARG A 58 -11.75 -1.23 5.47
CA ARG A 58 -12.06 -2.06 6.63
C ARG A 58 -10.85 -2.88 7.09
N LYS A 59 -10.13 -3.48 6.15
CA LYS A 59 -8.96 -4.30 6.48
C LYS A 59 -7.85 -3.48 7.09
N LEU A 60 -7.61 -2.29 6.58
CA LEU A 60 -6.51 -1.45 7.04
C LEU A 60 -6.91 -0.51 8.16
N GLN A 61 -8.20 -0.41 8.43
CA GLN A 61 -8.75 0.56 9.39
C GLN A 61 -8.31 1.99 9.05
N VAL A 62 -8.38 2.31 7.77
CA VAL A 62 -8.07 3.63 7.22
C VAL A 62 -9.36 4.18 6.64
N LYS A 63 -9.70 5.41 6.98
CA LYS A 63 -10.93 6.04 6.52
C LYS A 63 -10.96 6.16 4.99
N LYS A 64 -12.14 6.02 4.41
CA LYS A 64 -12.30 6.16 2.95
C LYS A 64 -11.84 7.53 2.46
N ASP A 65 -11.92 8.55 3.29
CA ASP A 65 -11.46 9.90 2.95
C ASP A 65 -9.97 9.94 2.65
N ASN A 66 -9.21 8.97 3.14
CA ASN A 66 -7.77 8.90 2.91
C ASN A 66 -7.43 8.13 1.63
N PHE A 67 -8.44 7.63 0.92
CA PHE A 67 -8.23 6.91 -0.33
C PHE A 67 -8.23 7.88 -1.50
N LEU A 68 -7.20 7.79 -2.31
CA LEU A 68 -7.12 8.56 -3.55
C LEU A 68 -7.94 7.86 -4.62
N LYS A 69 -8.20 8.56 -5.72
CA LYS A 69 -8.91 7.97 -6.85
C LYS A 69 -8.12 6.75 -7.36
N PRO A 70 -8.75 5.57 -7.47
CA PRO A 70 -8.03 4.38 -7.91
C PRO A 70 -7.57 4.49 -9.36
N TYR A 71 -6.46 3.82 -9.64
CA TYR A 71 -6.05 3.61 -11.02
C TYR A 71 -6.75 2.35 -11.53
N ILE A 72 -7.39 2.43 -12.69
CA ILE A 72 -8.10 1.31 -13.26
C ILE A 72 -7.31 0.75 -14.43
N LYS A 73 -6.87 -0.49 -14.29
CA LYS A 73 -6.11 -1.16 -15.35
C LYS A 73 -7.02 -1.50 -16.51
N ASN A 74 -6.46 -1.49 -17.71
CA ASN A 74 -7.23 -1.82 -18.92
C ASN A 74 -7.21 -3.32 -19.18
N SER A 75 -7.40 -4.11 -18.12
CA SER A 75 -7.46 -5.56 -18.22
C SER A 75 -8.46 -6.08 -17.20
N ASN A 76 -8.92 -7.33 -17.39
CA ASN A 76 -9.89 -7.95 -16.50
C ASN A 76 -9.18 -8.89 -15.54
N ILE A 77 -9.64 -8.92 -14.28
CA ILE A 77 -9.13 -9.88 -13.32
C ILE A 77 -9.54 -11.30 -13.73
N SER A 78 -10.65 -11.42 -14.43
CA SER A 78 -11.12 -12.72 -14.92
C SER A 78 -10.14 -13.38 -15.89
N ASP A 79 -9.24 -12.62 -16.48
CA ASP A 79 -8.21 -13.14 -17.39
C ASP A 79 -7.00 -13.69 -16.63
N ILE A 80 -6.99 -13.55 -15.30
CA ILE A 80 -5.88 -13.99 -14.47
C ILE A 80 -6.36 -15.12 -13.58
N SER A 81 -6.35 -16.33 -14.13
CA SER A 81 -7.04 -17.45 -13.51
C SER A 81 -6.34 -18.10 -12.32
N TYR A 82 -5.05 -17.89 -12.16
CA TYR A 82 -4.32 -18.63 -11.13
C TYR A 82 -3.96 -17.80 -9.91
N ILE A 83 -4.47 -16.57 -9.82
CA ILE A 83 -3.98 -15.65 -8.81
C ILE A 83 -5.02 -15.33 -7.76
N SER A 84 -4.98 -16.05 -6.65
CA SER A 84 -5.81 -15.71 -5.50
C SER A 84 -5.33 -14.44 -4.80
N ASN A 85 -4.05 -14.12 -4.93
CA ASN A 85 -3.46 -12.95 -4.24
C ASN A 85 -3.87 -11.62 -4.85
N PHE A 86 -4.35 -11.62 -6.09
CA PHE A 86 -4.75 -10.38 -6.76
C PHE A 86 -6.24 -10.10 -6.67
N LYS A 87 -6.95 -10.89 -5.87
CA LYS A 87 -8.40 -10.82 -5.72
C LYS A 87 -8.95 -9.43 -5.48
N HIS A 88 -8.18 -8.60 -4.78
CA HIS A 88 -8.62 -7.26 -4.37
C HIS A 88 -7.76 -6.16 -4.97
N GLY A 89 -6.98 -6.48 -5.98
CA GLY A 89 -6.10 -5.52 -6.64
C GLY A 89 -4.82 -5.27 -5.87
N THR A 90 -4.12 -4.22 -6.28
CA THR A 90 -2.86 -3.83 -5.66
C THR A 90 -3.08 -2.59 -4.81
N CYS A 91 -2.51 -2.59 -3.62
CA CYS A 91 -2.65 -1.48 -2.69
C CYS A 91 -1.33 -0.74 -2.55
N ASN A 92 -1.40 0.58 -2.69
CA ASN A 92 -0.26 1.47 -2.48
C ASN A 92 -0.55 2.30 -1.25
N VAL A 93 0.27 2.16 -0.22
CA VAL A 93 0.18 3.00 0.97
C VAL A 93 1.23 4.09 0.84
N ILE A 94 0.80 5.32 0.79
CA ILE A 94 1.67 6.48 0.56
C ILE A 94 1.79 7.26 1.87
N LEU A 95 3.01 7.41 2.33
CA LEU A 95 3.31 8.11 3.57
C LEU A 95 3.91 9.48 3.25
N TYR A 96 3.31 10.54 3.79
CA TYR A 96 3.71 11.92 3.54
C TYR A 96 4.34 12.59 4.76
N ASP A 97 5.40 12.01 5.29
CA ASP A 97 6.08 12.60 6.43
C ASP A 97 7.58 12.44 6.25
N THR A 98 8.25 13.53 5.90
CA THR A 98 9.67 13.52 5.54
C THR A 98 10.56 12.99 6.65
N LYS A 99 10.31 13.41 7.89
CA LYS A 99 11.13 12.99 9.03
C LYS A 99 10.99 11.50 9.29
N LEU A 100 9.76 11.03 9.28
CA LEU A 100 9.47 9.63 9.55
C LEU A 100 9.88 8.73 8.40
N ILE A 101 9.82 9.24 7.16
CA ILE A 101 10.25 8.49 5.99
C ILE A 101 11.70 8.05 6.11
N SER A 102 12.59 8.98 6.45
CA SER A 102 14.02 8.66 6.61
C SER A 102 14.21 7.57 7.66
N TYR A 103 13.50 7.68 8.78
CA TYR A 103 13.62 6.73 9.87
C TYR A 103 13.16 5.33 9.42
N ILE A 104 12.02 5.27 8.73
CA ILE A 104 11.46 4.02 8.25
C ILE A 104 12.40 3.36 7.23
N LEU A 105 12.92 4.16 6.29
CA LEU A 105 13.82 3.63 5.27
C LEU A 105 15.11 3.10 5.89
N MET A 106 15.60 3.74 6.93
CA MET A 106 16.75 3.23 7.66
C MET A 106 16.47 1.89 8.30
N GLY A 107 15.30 1.73 8.89
CA GLY A 107 14.89 0.47 9.49
C GLY A 107 14.77 -0.64 8.48
N ILE A 108 14.16 -0.37 7.34
CA ILE A 108 14.01 -1.34 6.26
C ILE A 108 15.39 -1.75 5.73
N LYS A 109 16.26 -0.79 5.54
CA LYS A 109 17.62 -1.05 5.07
C LYS A 109 18.40 -1.92 6.04
N PHE A 110 18.25 -1.63 7.33
CA PHE A 110 18.92 -2.41 8.37
C PHE A 110 18.47 -3.87 8.32
N ILE A 111 17.15 -4.09 8.25
CA ILE A 111 16.60 -5.45 8.16
C ILE A 111 17.12 -6.16 6.92
N GLY A 112 17.15 -5.46 5.78
CA GLY A 112 17.67 -6.04 4.54
C GLY A 112 19.12 -6.44 4.67
N ASN A 113 19.94 -5.62 5.33
CA ASN A 113 21.35 -5.93 5.53
C ASN A 113 21.53 -7.13 6.46
N VAL A 114 20.72 -7.24 7.50
CA VAL A 114 20.77 -8.38 8.41
C VAL A 114 20.45 -9.66 7.65
N LEU A 115 19.42 -9.63 6.80
CA LEU A 115 19.06 -10.80 6.01
C LEU A 115 20.14 -11.18 5.00
N LYS A 116 20.86 -10.19 4.46
CA LYS A 116 21.95 -10.45 3.55
C LYS A 116 23.15 -11.10 4.21
N VAL A 117 23.41 -10.72 5.45
CA VAL A 117 24.54 -11.28 6.19
C VAL A 117 24.37 -12.77 6.43
N ASP A 118 23.13 -13.21 6.57
CA ASP A 118 22.83 -14.62 6.82
C ASP A 118 23.00 -15.49 5.57
N ASN A 119 23.23 -14.89 4.45
CA ASN A 119 23.47 -15.64 3.21
C ASN A 119 24.95 -15.87 3.04
#